data_60934aad2908f62912ee1af3f108939f
#
_entry.id   60934aad2908f62912ee1af3f108939f
#
_cell.length_a   1.000
_cell.length_b   1.000
_cell.length_c   1.000
_cell.angle_alpha   90.00
_cell.angle_beta   90.00
_cell.angle_gamma   90.00
#
_symmetry.space_group_name_H-M   'P 1'
#
loop_
_entity.id
_entity.type
_entity.pdbx_description
1 polymer ?
#
loop_
_entity_poly.entity_id
_entity_poly.type
_entity_poly.pdbx_seq_one_letter_code
_entity_poly.pdbx_strand_id
1 'polypeptide(L)'
;VAMRGGLAWLDLQAEERFGAMFRKATDAERRAILDDIAWPAKAKPEFSQGVAFFNRFRDLTASGFFSSEMGYKDVRFVGNVFNPNWNGCPPEANAKLGVSPDVMKTRIPIQRG
;
A
#
# COMPACT_ATOMS: atom_id res chain seq x y z
N VAL A 1 -16.94 7.21 11.46
CA VAL A 1 -16.47 8.12 12.53
C VAL A 1 -14.99 8.41 12.37
N ALA A 2 -14.12 7.39 12.25
CA ALA A 2 -12.66 7.57 12.16
C ALA A 2 -12.19 8.48 11.00
N MET A 3 -12.80 8.35 9.81
CA MET A 3 -12.40 9.16 8.64
C MET A 3 -12.76 10.64 8.83
N ARG A 4 -13.97 10.95 9.28
CA ARG A 4 -14.38 12.35 9.55
C ARG A 4 -13.53 12.98 10.65
N GLY A 5 -13.27 12.24 11.73
CA GLY A 5 -12.43 12.72 12.83
C GLY A 5 -11.01 13.00 12.39
N GLY A 6 -10.42 12.11 11.57
CA GLY A 6 -9.07 12.32 11.04
C GLY A 6 -8.96 13.51 10.08
N LEU A 7 -9.95 13.72 9.21
CA LEU A 7 -9.99 14.91 8.35
C LEU A 7 -10.13 16.21 9.16
N ALA A 8 -11.02 16.22 10.16
CA ALA A 8 -11.16 17.37 11.05
C ALA A 8 -9.88 17.64 11.85
N TRP A 9 -9.17 16.60 12.28
CA TRP A 9 -7.88 16.72 12.96
C TRP A 9 -6.82 17.35 12.05
N LEU A 10 -6.76 16.96 10.77
CA LEU A 10 -5.84 17.60 9.81
C LEU A 10 -6.11 19.09 9.63
N ASP A 11 -7.39 19.48 9.54
CA ASP A 11 -7.78 20.89 9.45
C ASP A 11 -7.36 21.66 10.71
N LEU A 12 -7.60 21.08 11.90
CA LEU A 12 -7.21 21.67 13.18
C LEU A 12 -5.69 21.87 13.27
N GLN A 13 -4.90 20.85 12.91
CA GLN A 13 -3.43 20.94 12.92
C GLN A 13 -2.91 21.97 11.92
N ALA A 14 -3.55 22.08 10.75
CA ALA A 14 -3.15 23.06 9.74
C ALA A 14 -3.50 24.49 10.20
N GLU A 15 -4.64 24.67 10.82
CA GLU A 15 -5.08 25.98 11.34
C GLU A 15 -4.20 26.44 12.51
N GLU A 16 -3.88 25.54 13.46
CA GLU A 16 -3.00 25.83 14.58
C GLU A 16 -1.57 26.19 14.17
N ARG A 17 -1.02 25.52 13.15
CA ARG A 17 0.39 25.71 12.75
C ARG A 17 0.56 26.77 11.68
N PHE A 18 -0.39 26.91 10.76
CA PHE A 18 -0.24 27.71 9.55
C PHE A 18 -1.36 28.72 9.31
N GLY A 19 -2.39 28.72 10.19
CA GLY A 19 -3.51 29.66 10.09
C GLY A 19 -4.44 29.42 8.90
N ALA A 20 -4.44 28.22 8.32
CA ALA A 20 -5.26 27.85 7.18
C ALA A 20 -5.74 26.40 7.29
N MET A 21 -6.92 26.10 6.76
CA MET A 21 -7.41 24.72 6.62
C MET A 21 -6.41 23.88 5.80
N PHE A 22 -6.29 22.59 6.09
CA PHE A 22 -5.37 21.65 5.42
C PHE A 22 -5.46 21.71 3.89
N ARG A 23 -6.67 21.82 3.33
CA ARG A 23 -6.88 21.93 1.88
C ARG A 23 -6.28 23.21 1.27
N LYS A 24 -6.22 24.30 2.04
CA LYS A 24 -5.70 25.59 1.60
C LYS A 24 -4.20 25.77 1.90
N ALA A 25 -3.64 24.95 2.73
CA ALA A 25 -2.22 24.94 3.05
C ALA A 25 -1.37 24.59 1.83
N THR A 26 -0.14 25.06 1.80
CA THR A 26 0.84 24.72 0.77
C THR A 26 1.20 23.24 0.81
N ASP A 27 1.80 22.72 -0.27
CA ASP A 27 2.21 21.30 -0.32
C ASP A 27 3.26 20.97 0.76
N ALA A 28 4.19 21.88 1.03
CA ALA A 28 5.20 21.72 2.08
C ALA A 28 4.57 21.65 3.48
N GLU A 29 3.62 22.52 3.77
CA GLU A 29 2.90 22.54 5.06
C GLU A 29 2.07 21.27 5.26
N ARG A 30 1.36 20.81 4.22
CA ARG A 30 0.61 19.55 4.26
C ARG A 30 1.52 18.36 4.51
N ARG A 31 2.67 18.30 3.84
CA ARG A 31 3.66 17.23 4.04
C ARG A 31 4.21 17.25 5.46
N ALA A 32 4.51 18.41 6.02
CA ALA A 32 5.00 18.52 7.40
C ALA A 32 4.01 17.92 8.42
N ILE A 33 2.71 18.15 8.25
CA ILE A 33 1.69 17.54 9.13
C ILE A 33 1.61 16.03 8.91
N LEU A 34 1.64 15.58 7.65
CA LEU A 34 1.55 14.15 7.34
C LEU A 34 2.79 13.37 7.78
N ASP A 35 3.98 13.95 7.72
CA ASP A 35 5.22 13.31 8.17
C ASP A 35 5.20 13.00 9.67
N ASP A 36 4.51 13.80 10.48
CA ASP A 36 4.35 13.56 11.91
C ASP A 36 3.52 12.29 12.22
N ILE A 37 2.66 11.85 11.30
CA ILE A 37 1.75 10.71 11.48
C ILE A 37 1.99 9.54 10.52
N ALA A 38 2.83 9.73 9.50
CA ALA A 38 3.08 8.70 8.48
C ALA A 38 3.88 7.50 9.01
N TRP A 39 4.71 7.73 10.01
CA TRP A 39 5.65 6.74 10.53
C TRP A 39 5.36 6.39 11.99
N PRO A 40 4.64 5.28 12.28
CA PRO A 40 4.25 4.91 13.64
C PRO A 40 5.40 4.89 14.65
N ALA A 41 6.58 4.42 14.22
CA ALA A 41 7.76 4.32 15.08
C ALA A 41 8.40 5.69 15.46
N LYS A 42 8.09 6.75 14.71
CA LYS A 42 8.62 8.10 14.90
C LYS A 42 7.59 9.07 15.43
N ALA A 43 6.31 8.71 15.34
CA ALA A 43 5.22 9.56 15.75
C ALA A 43 5.21 9.76 17.27
N LYS A 44 4.88 10.97 17.70
CA LYS A 44 4.68 11.27 19.12
C LYS A 44 3.45 10.53 19.64
N PRO A 45 3.46 10.09 20.93
CA PRO A 45 2.30 9.38 21.52
C PRO A 45 0.98 10.15 21.43
N GLU A 46 1.03 11.47 21.51
CA GLU A 46 -0.13 12.36 21.39
C GLU A 46 -0.80 12.30 19.99
N PHE A 47 -0.05 11.90 18.97
CA PHE A 47 -0.53 11.78 17.59
C PHE A 47 -1.03 10.36 17.23
N SER A 48 -1.16 9.46 18.21
CA SER A 48 -1.57 8.06 17.98
C SER A 48 -2.86 7.92 17.19
N GLN A 49 -3.85 8.80 17.40
CA GLN A 49 -5.11 8.82 16.65
C GLN A 49 -4.89 9.28 15.20
N GLY A 50 -4.01 10.25 14.98
CA GLY A 50 -3.60 10.70 13.65
C GLY A 50 -2.89 9.58 12.88
N VAL A 51 -2.02 8.83 13.52
CA VAL A 51 -1.34 7.65 12.95
C VAL A 51 -2.34 6.58 12.53
N ALA A 52 -3.31 6.27 13.39
CA ALA A 52 -4.35 5.29 13.08
C ALA A 52 -5.22 5.73 11.89
N PHE A 53 -5.56 7.01 11.84
CA PHE A 53 -6.27 7.62 10.71
C PHE A 53 -5.44 7.53 9.42
N PHE A 54 -4.17 7.94 9.44
CA PHE A 54 -3.30 7.95 8.27
C PHE A 54 -3.15 6.55 7.68
N ASN A 55 -2.86 5.55 8.51
CA ASN A 55 -2.73 4.17 8.07
C ASN A 55 -4.01 3.68 7.38
N ARG A 56 -5.17 3.93 7.98
CA ARG A 56 -6.46 3.53 7.39
C ARG A 56 -6.75 4.26 6.08
N PHE A 57 -6.46 5.55 6.01
CA PHE A 57 -6.63 6.33 4.79
C PHE A 57 -5.74 5.83 3.67
N ARG A 58 -4.45 5.59 3.97
CA ARG A 58 -3.48 5.01 3.04
C ARG A 58 -3.94 3.65 2.52
N ASP A 59 -4.36 2.75 3.41
CA ASP A 59 -4.78 1.40 3.03
C ASP A 59 -6.03 1.42 2.14
N LEU A 60 -7.00 2.28 2.45
CA LEU A 60 -8.19 2.46 1.60
C LEU A 60 -7.84 3.07 0.24
N THR A 61 -6.92 4.03 0.20
CA THR A 61 -6.45 4.64 -1.05
C THR A 61 -5.72 3.62 -1.91
N ALA A 62 -4.82 2.83 -1.33
CA ALA A 62 -4.13 1.75 -2.03
C ALA A 62 -5.11 0.69 -2.55
N SER A 63 -6.06 0.25 -1.72
CA SER A 63 -7.09 -0.70 -2.12
C SER A 63 -7.94 -0.17 -3.27
N GLY A 64 -8.35 1.10 -3.22
CA GLY A 64 -9.11 1.74 -4.28
C GLY A 64 -8.31 1.86 -5.58
N PHE A 65 -7.04 2.27 -5.49
CA PHE A 65 -6.18 2.38 -6.66
C PHE A 65 -5.96 1.02 -7.33
N PHE A 66 -5.50 0.01 -6.58
CA PHE A 66 -5.20 -1.32 -7.13
C PHE A 66 -6.43 -2.14 -7.51
N SER A 67 -7.64 -1.70 -7.13
CA SER A 67 -8.92 -2.23 -7.64
C SER A 67 -9.42 -1.49 -8.87
N SER A 68 -8.78 -0.40 -9.28
CA SER A 68 -9.14 0.38 -10.46
C SER A 68 -8.44 -0.15 -11.71
N GLU A 69 -8.95 0.26 -12.89
CA GLU A 69 -8.33 -0.06 -14.17
C GLU A 69 -6.87 0.42 -14.25
N MET A 70 -6.58 1.59 -13.68
CA MET A 70 -5.23 2.15 -13.59
C MET A 70 -4.30 1.24 -12.77
N GLY A 71 -4.76 0.80 -11.61
CA GLY A 71 -3.99 -0.07 -10.74
C GLY A 71 -3.75 -1.46 -11.35
N TYR A 72 -4.75 -2.02 -12.02
CA TYR A 72 -4.58 -3.28 -12.76
C TYR A 72 -3.51 -3.18 -13.85
N LYS A 73 -3.51 -2.06 -14.59
CA LYS A 73 -2.48 -1.80 -15.61
C LYS A 73 -1.09 -1.62 -14.99
N ASP A 74 -1.01 -0.93 -13.86
CA ASP A 74 0.25 -0.67 -13.17
C ASP A 74 0.92 -1.96 -12.68
N VAL A 75 0.17 -2.85 -12.02
CA VAL A 75 0.67 -4.14 -11.55
C VAL A 75 0.68 -5.24 -12.65
N ARG A 76 0.25 -4.90 -13.86
CA ARG A 76 0.11 -5.84 -14.98
C ARG A 76 -0.74 -7.07 -14.63
N PHE A 77 -1.78 -6.86 -13.84
CA PHE A 77 -2.68 -7.93 -13.45
C PHE A 77 -3.59 -8.32 -14.61
N VAL A 78 -3.47 -9.57 -15.04
CA VAL A 78 -4.26 -10.12 -16.16
C VAL A 78 -5.36 -11.08 -15.72
N GLY A 79 -5.54 -11.27 -14.41
CA GLY A 79 -6.48 -12.25 -13.86
C GLY A 79 -6.01 -13.70 -14.02
N ASN A 80 -6.93 -14.63 -13.78
CA ASN A 80 -6.67 -16.05 -13.97
C ASN A 80 -6.87 -16.39 -15.45
N VAL A 81 -5.78 -16.52 -16.17
CA VAL A 81 -5.77 -16.93 -17.58
C VAL A 81 -5.26 -18.36 -17.67
N PHE A 82 -6.01 -19.21 -18.38
CA PHE A 82 -5.55 -20.57 -18.65
C PHE A 82 -4.28 -20.54 -19.51
N ASN A 83 -3.21 -21.12 -18.99
CA ASN A 83 -1.95 -21.24 -19.71
C ASN A 83 -1.64 -22.74 -19.93
N PRO A 84 -1.96 -23.30 -21.10
CA PRO A 84 -1.72 -24.71 -21.38
C PRO A 84 -0.25 -25.08 -21.48
N ASN A 85 0.61 -24.09 -21.72
CA ASN A 85 2.06 -24.26 -21.91
C ASN A 85 2.88 -23.63 -20.77
N TRP A 86 2.45 -23.88 -19.54
CA TRP A 86 3.20 -23.37 -18.38
C TRP A 86 4.57 -24.05 -18.27
N ASN A 87 5.62 -23.26 -18.50
CA ASN A 87 7.02 -23.72 -18.45
C ASN A 87 7.74 -23.28 -17.16
N GLY A 88 7.02 -22.87 -16.14
CA GLY A 88 7.57 -22.33 -14.89
C GLY A 88 7.70 -20.81 -14.88
N CYS A 89 8.27 -20.29 -13.81
CA CYS A 89 8.54 -18.86 -13.69
C CYS A 89 9.67 -18.41 -14.63
N PRO A 90 9.69 -17.13 -15.03
CA PRO A 90 10.81 -16.59 -15.81
C PRO A 90 12.17 -16.85 -15.14
N PRO A 91 13.24 -17.10 -15.93
CA PRO A 91 14.57 -17.41 -15.39
C PRO A 91 15.08 -16.37 -14.40
N GLU A 92 14.79 -15.08 -14.63
CA GLU A 92 15.20 -13.98 -13.76
C GLU A 92 14.51 -14.06 -12.38
N ALA A 93 13.24 -14.46 -12.35
CA ALA A 93 12.51 -14.65 -11.10
C ALA A 93 13.07 -15.83 -10.31
N ASN A 94 13.38 -16.94 -10.98
CA ASN A 94 13.99 -18.12 -10.37
C ASN A 94 15.38 -17.80 -9.81
N ALA A 95 16.20 -17.07 -10.57
CA ALA A 95 17.54 -16.64 -10.14
C ALA A 95 17.47 -15.74 -8.89
N LYS A 96 16.52 -14.80 -8.86
CA LYS A 96 16.29 -13.91 -7.70
C LYS A 96 15.87 -14.66 -6.45
N LEU A 97 15.11 -15.74 -6.61
CA LEU A 97 14.63 -16.57 -5.50
C LEU A 97 15.60 -17.70 -5.13
N GLY A 98 16.69 -17.89 -5.89
CA GLY A 98 17.63 -18.97 -5.68
C GLY A 98 17.03 -20.37 -5.90
N VAL A 99 15.96 -20.49 -6.71
CA VAL A 99 15.30 -21.77 -7.00
C VAL A 99 15.59 -22.23 -8.42
N SER A 100 15.89 -23.53 -8.57
CA SER A 100 16.03 -24.17 -9.88
C SER A 100 14.70 -24.81 -10.31
N PRO A 101 14.31 -24.70 -11.59
CA PRO A 101 13.10 -25.37 -12.10
C PRO A 101 13.08 -26.89 -11.86
N ASP A 102 14.24 -27.54 -11.78
CA ASP A 102 14.37 -28.98 -11.57
C ASP A 102 14.01 -29.38 -10.12
N VAL A 103 14.19 -28.50 -9.14
CA VAL A 103 13.81 -28.75 -7.74
C VAL A 103 12.29 -28.83 -7.58
N MET A 104 11.53 -28.12 -8.41
CA MET A 104 10.06 -28.18 -8.38
C MET A 104 9.51 -29.48 -8.97
N LYS A 105 10.18 -30.05 -9.96
CA LYS A 105 9.75 -31.33 -10.58
C LYS A 105 9.91 -32.52 -9.64
N THR A 106 10.80 -32.44 -8.68
CA THR A 106 11.11 -33.55 -7.75
C THR A 106 10.32 -33.55 -6.47
N ARG A 107 9.59 -32.46 -6.16
CA ARG A 107 8.93 -32.31 -4.85
C ARG A 107 7.44 -32.63 -4.78
N ILE A 108 6.76 -32.89 -5.88
CA ILE A 108 5.33 -33.23 -5.87
C ILE A 108 5.11 -34.44 -6.75
N PRO A 109 5.18 -35.67 -6.22
CA PRO A 109 4.53 -36.80 -6.87
C PRO A 109 3.02 -36.57 -6.73
N ILE A 110 2.37 -36.14 -7.81
CA ILE A 110 0.90 -36.17 -7.89
C ILE A 110 0.51 -37.64 -7.86
N GLN A 111 0.12 -38.11 -6.69
CA GLN A 111 -0.57 -39.40 -6.61
C GLN A 111 -1.93 -39.20 -7.27
N ARG A 112 -2.05 -39.71 -8.49
CA ARG A 112 -3.37 -39.89 -9.12
C ARG A 112 -4.01 -41.09 -8.44
N GLY A 113 -4.99 -40.80 -7.56
CA GLY A 113 -5.95 -41.78 -7.12
C GLY A 113 -6.98 -42.07 -8.22
#